data_c31f088b335d4c35deaa290fc93fe94f
#
_entry.id   c31f088b335d4c35deaa290fc93fe94f
#
_cell.length_a   1.000
_cell.length_b   1.000
_cell.length_c   1.000
_cell.angle_alpha   90.00
_cell.angle_beta   90.00
_cell.angle_gamma   90.00
#
_symmetry.space_group_name_H-M   'P 1'
#
loop_
_entity.id
_entity.type
_entity.pdbx_description
1 polymer ?
#
loop_
_entity_poly.entity_id
_entity_poly.type
_entity_poly.pdbx_seq_one_letter_code
_entity_poly.pdbx_strand_id
1 'polypeptide(L)'
;MTAKEIFFKTLQFGWIKLGLGLLNILIAVLLFAILMGISVLFNSDGVVAIMFFIWLGLIGVVNFFLNHYIGYLVKAGHVAVIAMAYQTGYVPAKPFEMGKTMVKERFGTSNVYFALDKLVAGSIKQLQRTLGRVTDSLLGALPGADGIKSLTNMFLDISLGYVDECCLGYTFYHPAQNPYKSAADGVIIYFQNWKTLLKDAAKTTGMVILSFVVVTLIAFILFGGLFRLFGWSGFMAFIISLLFAYTVKYAFIDSWILVKMMSSYMQVAPATQVTFDLYGKLSGLSGKFKELFKKSNEMPQPNPTATSAAQDPLRPQIPGQVSTPESRFCPQCGMQST
;
A
#
# COMPACT_ATOMS: atom_id res chain seq x y z
N MET A 1 -7.41 -18.83 1.85
CA MET A 1 -6.70 -18.35 3.06
C MET A 1 -7.46 -17.19 3.69
N THR A 2 -7.42 -17.06 5.01
CA THR A 2 -7.99 -15.90 5.74
C THR A 2 -7.01 -14.73 5.77
N ALA A 3 -7.50 -13.49 5.89
CA ALA A 3 -6.64 -12.30 6.03
C ALA A 3 -5.66 -12.44 7.22
N LYS A 4 -6.11 -13.08 8.33
CA LYS A 4 -5.27 -13.34 9.50
C LYS A 4 -4.10 -14.26 9.18
N GLU A 5 -4.33 -15.36 8.47
CA GLU A 5 -3.27 -16.28 8.06
C GLU A 5 -2.26 -15.63 7.14
N ILE A 6 -2.72 -14.84 6.15
CA ILE A 6 -1.85 -14.12 5.23
C ILE A 6 -0.99 -13.12 6.02
N PHE A 7 -1.58 -12.35 6.93
CA PHE A 7 -0.83 -11.39 7.74
C PHE A 7 0.30 -12.05 8.52
N PHE A 8 0.02 -13.14 9.26
CA PHE A 8 1.06 -13.80 10.03
C PHE A 8 2.14 -14.45 9.16
N LYS A 9 1.78 -15.01 8.01
CA LYS A 9 2.75 -15.57 7.07
C LYS A 9 3.57 -14.51 6.34
N THR A 10 3.08 -13.26 6.23
CA THR A 10 3.77 -12.13 5.62
C THR A 10 4.37 -11.17 6.65
N LEU A 11 4.43 -11.54 7.93
CA LEU A 11 4.93 -10.71 9.03
C LEU A 11 6.39 -10.22 8.82
N GLN A 12 7.16 -10.93 7.98
CA GLN A 12 8.51 -10.52 7.58
C GLN A 12 8.54 -9.10 6.99
N PHE A 13 7.52 -8.70 6.22
CA PHE A 13 7.41 -7.33 5.72
C PHE A 13 7.21 -6.30 6.84
N GLY A 14 6.45 -6.65 7.88
CA GLY A 14 6.29 -5.83 9.07
C GLY A 14 7.62 -5.60 9.80
N TRP A 15 8.41 -6.66 10.01
CA TRP A 15 9.72 -6.56 10.64
C TRP A 15 10.70 -5.70 9.82
N ILE A 16 10.71 -5.83 8.49
CA ILE A 16 11.53 -4.99 7.61
C ILE A 16 11.10 -3.52 7.71
N LYS A 17 9.80 -3.22 7.70
CA LYS A 17 9.28 -1.86 7.88
C LYS A 17 9.65 -1.29 9.25
N LEU A 18 9.56 -2.09 10.31
CA LEU A 18 10.00 -1.69 11.66
C LEU A 18 11.49 -1.34 11.65
N GLY A 19 12.32 -2.20 11.08
CA GLY A 19 13.76 -1.95 10.95
C GLY A 19 14.08 -0.66 10.19
N LEU A 20 13.39 -0.40 9.08
CA LEU A 20 13.52 0.85 8.32
C LEU A 20 13.09 2.07 9.14
N GLY A 21 12.01 1.99 9.90
CA GLY A 21 11.54 3.07 10.77
C GLY A 21 12.53 3.36 11.91
N LEU A 22 13.05 2.31 12.57
CA LEU A 22 14.06 2.45 13.60
C LEU A 22 15.38 3.00 13.05
N LEU A 23 15.81 2.57 11.87
CA LEU A 23 16.97 3.11 11.18
C LEU A 23 16.80 4.61 10.88
N ASN A 24 15.61 5.02 10.42
CA ASN A 24 15.31 6.43 10.17
C ASN A 24 15.41 7.26 11.47
N ILE A 25 14.88 6.76 12.59
CA ILE A 25 14.99 7.41 13.89
C ILE A 25 16.47 7.50 14.31
N LEU A 26 17.23 6.42 14.16
CA LEU A 26 18.67 6.40 14.51
C LEU A 26 19.45 7.44 13.71
N ILE A 27 19.25 7.51 12.39
CA ILE A 27 19.88 8.51 11.52
C ILE A 27 19.48 9.92 11.96
N ALA A 28 18.21 10.15 12.26
CA ALA A 28 17.71 11.44 12.71
C ALA A 28 18.40 11.90 14.01
N VAL A 29 18.52 11.00 14.98
CA VAL A 29 19.20 11.28 16.28
C VAL A 29 20.69 11.54 16.08
N LEU A 30 21.38 10.75 15.25
CA LEU A 30 22.81 10.95 14.96
C LEU A 30 23.06 12.28 14.26
N LEU A 31 22.27 12.62 13.24
CA LEU A 31 22.36 13.91 12.55
C LEU A 31 22.09 15.07 13.51
N PHE A 32 21.11 14.94 14.41
CA PHE A 32 20.84 15.93 15.44
C PHE A 32 22.04 16.14 16.36
N ALA A 33 22.60 15.06 16.90
CA ALA A 33 23.74 15.11 17.80
C ALA A 33 24.95 15.76 17.13
N ILE A 34 25.24 15.43 15.87
CA ILE A 34 26.37 16.02 15.13
C ILE A 34 26.15 17.53 14.91
N LEU A 35 24.98 17.93 14.39
CA LEU A 35 24.70 19.34 14.07
C LEU A 35 24.63 20.20 15.34
N MET A 36 24.01 19.69 16.40
CA MET A 36 23.96 20.40 17.68
C MET A 36 25.36 20.46 18.34
N GLY A 37 26.15 19.40 18.25
CA GLY A 37 27.55 19.40 18.69
C GLY A 37 28.39 20.46 17.97
N ILE A 38 28.23 20.60 16.66
CA ILE A 38 28.88 21.67 15.87
C ILE A 38 28.38 23.05 16.33
N SER A 39 27.08 23.22 16.59
CA SER A 39 26.54 24.53 16.99
C SER A 39 27.11 25.05 18.31
N VAL A 40 27.44 24.16 19.23
CA VAL A 40 28.11 24.53 20.54
C VAL A 40 29.44 25.20 20.32
N LEU A 41 30.20 24.86 19.26
CA LEU A 41 31.51 25.46 18.96
C LEU A 41 31.42 26.96 18.63
N PHE A 42 30.25 27.41 18.15
CA PHE A 42 30.03 28.80 17.75
C PHE A 42 29.45 29.68 18.86
N ASN A 43 28.99 29.10 19.97
CA ASN A 43 28.41 29.77 21.14
C ASN A 43 27.41 30.90 20.79
N SER A 44 26.51 30.64 19.80
CA SER A 44 25.55 31.61 19.25
C SER A 44 24.18 30.96 19.03
N ASP A 45 23.14 31.56 19.61
CA ASP A 45 21.76 31.09 19.47
C ASP A 45 21.29 31.09 18.01
N GLY A 46 21.77 32.02 17.20
CA GLY A 46 21.48 32.09 15.78
C GLY A 46 22.03 30.87 15.02
N VAL A 47 23.24 30.41 15.37
CA VAL A 47 23.84 29.21 14.77
C VAL A 47 23.04 27.96 15.18
N VAL A 48 22.62 27.87 16.44
CA VAL A 48 21.74 26.75 16.91
C VAL A 48 20.48 26.67 16.10
N ALA A 49 19.80 27.81 15.89
CA ALA A 49 18.56 27.84 15.07
C ALA A 49 18.81 27.43 13.62
N ILE A 50 19.89 27.91 12.99
CA ILE A 50 20.26 27.52 11.62
C ILE A 50 20.54 26.02 11.55
N MET A 51 21.32 25.46 12.45
CA MET A 51 21.61 24.00 12.47
C MET A 51 20.37 23.16 12.70
N PHE A 52 19.40 23.64 13.48
CA PHE A 52 18.11 22.97 13.65
C PHE A 52 17.31 22.93 12.36
N PHE A 53 17.24 24.02 11.57
CA PHE A 53 16.56 24.03 10.28
C PHE A 53 17.28 23.15 9.23
N ILE A 54 18.63 23.14 9.24
CA ILE A 54 19.42 22.24 8.40
C ILE A 54 19.10 20.78 8.76
N TRP A 55 19.02 20.44 10.04
CA TRP A 55 18.63 19.12 10.52
C TRP A 55 17.24 18.71 10.01
N LEU A 56 16.24 19.59 10.11
CA LEU A 56 14.88 19.32 9.57
C LEU A 56 14.91 19.06 8.06
N GLY A 57 15.69 19.83 7.31
CA GLY A 57 15.85 19.63 5.88
C GLY A 57 16.52 18.29 5.54
N LEU A 58 17.62 17.95 6.22
CA LEU A 58 18.33 16.69 6.01
C LEU A 58 17.49 15.46 6.36
N ILE A 59 16.73 15.51 7.48
CA ILE A 59 15.80 14.43 7.82
C ILE A 59 14.74 14.26 6.72
N GLY A 60 14.20 15.36 6.18
CA GLY A 60 13.27 15.32 5.06
C GLY A 60 13.86 14.59 3.86
N VAL A 61 15.11 14.88 3.50
CA VAL A 61 15.82 14.23 2.40
C VAL A 61 16.05 12.74 2.69
N VAL A 62 16.57 12.40 3.88
CA VAL A 62 16.80 10.99 4.27
C VAL A 62 15.51 10.19 4.26
N ASN A 63 14.46 10.74 4.86
CA ASN A 63 13.14 10.11 4.89
C ASN A 63 12.56 9.93 3.48
N PHE A 64 12.74 10.91 2.60
CA PHE A 64 12.36 10.80 1.20
C PHE A 64 13.06 9.62 0.53
N PHE A 65 14.38 9.50 0.64
CA PHE A 65 15.13 8.40 0.00
C PHE A 65 14.78 7.04 0.60
N LEU A 66 14.73 6.89 1.93
CA LEU A 66 14.41 5.62 2.58
C LEU A 66 13.00 5.14 2.22
N ASN A 67 12.01 6.01 2.31
CA ASN A 67 10.62 5.63 2.01
C ASN A 67 10.37 5.52 0.51
N HIS A 68 11.01 6.36 -0.32
CA HIS A 68 10.75 6.39 -1.75
C HIS A 68 11.36 5.20 -2.49
N TYR A 69 12.53 4.71 -2.08
CA TYR A 69 13.18 3.59 -2.76
C TYR A 69 12.98 2.27 -2.02
N ILE A 70 13.30 2.20 -0.74
CA ILE A 70 13.30 0.94 0.01
C ILE A 70 11.90 0.63 0.54
N GLY A 71 11.27 1.57 1.23
CA GLY A 71 9.92 1.41 1.79
C GLY A 71 8.90 1.08 0.71
N TYR A 72 9.07 1.69 -0.46
CA TYR A 72 8.21 1.47 -1.61
C TYR A 72 8.34 0.06 -2.20
N LEU A 73 9.58 -0.43 -2.36
CA LEU A 73 9.82 -1.81 -2.82
C LEU A 73 9.27 -2.84 -1.83
N VAL A 74 9.42 -2.58 -0.53
CA VAL A 74 8.85 -3.42 0.54
C VAL A 74 7.32 -3.45 0.46
N LYS A 75 6.69 -2.30 0.25
CA LYS A 75 5.23 -2.19 0.07
C LYS A 75 4.76 -2.95 -1.18
N ALA A 76 5.41 -2.73 -2.32
CA ALA A 76 5.09 -3.38 -3.58
C ALA A 76 5.23 -4.90 -3.49
N GLY A 77 6.32 -5.39 -2.90
CA GLY A 77 6.54 -6.82 -2.68
C GLY A 77 5.49 -7.44 -1.75
N HIS A 78 5.07 -6.71 -0.72
CA HIS A 78 4.00 -7.17 0.18
C HIS A 78 2.66 -7.30 -0.57
N VAL A 79 2.28 -6.29 -1.36
CA VAL A 79 1.09 -6.30 -2.22
C VAL A 79 1.12 -7.49 -3.18
N ALA A 80 2.27 -7.75 -3.84
CA ALA A 80 2.44 -8.87 -4.76
C ALA A 80 2.22 -10.23 -4.08
N VAL A 81 2.82 -10.44 -2.91
CA VAL A 81 2.67 -11.70 -2.15
C VAL A 81 1.24 -11.90 -1.64
N ILE A 82 0.56 -10.83 -1.21
CA ILE A 82 -0.85 -10.91 -0.81
C ILE A 82 -1.71 -11.31 -2.01
N ALA A 83 -1.52 -10.69 -3.19
CA ALA A 83 -2.25 -11.02 -4.41
C ALA A 83 -2.03 -12.49 -4.81
N MET A 84 -0.77 -12.96 -4.78
CA MET A 84 -0.42 -14.35 -5.01
C MET A 84 -1.09 -15.30 -4.01
N ALA A 85 -1.12 -14.94 -2.72
CA ALA A 85 -1.76 -15.75 -1.69
C ALA A 85 -3.27 -15.94 -1.93
N TYR A 86 -3.94 -14.92 -2.47
CA TYR A 86 -5.34 -15.04 -2.88
C TYR A 86 -5.54 -15.85 -4.15
N GLN A 87 -4.60 -15.80 -5.09
CA GLN A 87 -4.66 -16.56 -6.33
C GLN A 87 -4.36 -18.05 -6.13
N THR A 88 -3.34 -18.36 -5.34
CA THR A 88 -2.79 -19.73 -5.21
C THR A 88 -3.19 -20.44 -3.91
N GLY A 89 -3.72 -19.72 -2.93
CA GLY A 89 -3.95 -20.25 -1.58
C GLY A 89 -2.68 -20.52 -0.78
N TYR A 90 -1.51 -20.03 -1.23
CA TYR A 90 -0.20 -20.31 -0.65
C TYR A 90 0.61 -19.01 -0.43
N VAL A 91 1.38 -18.97 0.67
CA VAL A 91 2.40 -17.95 0.93
C VAL A 91 3.76 -18.63 1.03
N PRO A 92 4.77 -18.18 0.27
CA PRO A 92 6.09 -18.81 0.26
C PRO A 92 6.83 -18.66 1.60
N ALA A 93 7.79 -19.55 1.87
CA ALA A 93 8.59 -19.51 3.09
C ALA A 93 9.45 -18.23 3.22
N LYS A 94 9.86 -17.64 2.08
CA LYS A 94 10.59 -16.36 2.01
C LYS A 94 9.75 -15.31 1.27
N PRO A 95 8.72 -14.76 1.91
CA PRO A 95 7.76 -13.90 1.23
C PRO A 95 8.39 -12.60 0.71
N PHE A 96 9.39 -12.04 1.38
CA PHE A 96 10.06 -10.82 0.93
C PHE A 96 10.85 -11.03 -0.37
N GLU A 97 11.63 -12.11 -0.48
CA GLU A 97 12.39 -12.42 -1.70
C GLU A 97 11.45 -12.71 -2.88
N MET A 98 10.38 -13.46 -2.63
CA MET A 98 9.35 -13.71 -3.64
C MET A 98 8.70 -12.40 -4.11
N GLY A 99 8.28 -11.56 -3.18
CA GLY A 99 7.67 -10.26 -3.50
C GLY A 99 8.59 -9.37 -4.34
N LYS A 100 9.89 -9.31 -3.99
CA LYS A 100 10.91 -8.59 -4.75
C LYS A 100 11.04 -9.11 -6.20
N THR A 101 11.08 -10.44 -6.36
CA THR A 101 11.14 -11.10 -7.66
C THR A 101 9.90 -10.78 -8.50
N MET A 102 8.70 -10.94 -7.94
CA MET A 102 7.44 -10.63 -8.61
C MET A 102 7.35 -9.17 -9.08
N VAL A 103 7.80 -8.23 -8.25
CA VAL A 103 7.84 -6.80 -8.63
C VAL A 103 8.79 -6.56 -9.79
N LYS A 104 9.99 -7.19 -9.75
CA LYS A 104 10.98 -7.07 -10.81
C LYS A 104 10.48 -7.68 -12.13
N GLU A 105 9.89 -8.85 -12.09
CA GLU A 105 9.35 -9.55 -13.27
C GLU A 105 8.17 -8.79 -13.89
N ARG A 106 7.26 -8.27 -13.04
CA ARG A 106 6.04 -7.58 -13.50
C ARG A 106 6.33 -6.22 -14.13
N PHE A 107 7.30 -5.48 -13.59
CA PHE A 107 7.53 -4.08 -13.96
C PHE A 107 8.92 -3.81 -14.57
N GLY A 108 9.80 -4.80 -14.61
CA GLY A 108 11.17 -4.67 -15.09
C GLY A 108 12.03 -3.77 -14.22
N THR A 109 11.54 -2.57 -13.90
CA THR A 109 12.20 -1.61 -13.03
C THR A 109 11.25 -1.08 -11.96
N SER A 110 11.79 -0.69 -10.81
CA SER A 110 11.03 -0.03 -9.73
C SER A 110 10.37 1.26 -10.20
N ASN A 111 10.96 1.93 -11.22
CA ASN A 111 10.45 3.18 -11.76
C ASN A 111 9.11 3.02 -12.47
N VAL A 112 8.90 1.92 -13.21
CA VAL A 112 7.62 1.66 -13.90
C VAL A 112 6.51 1.44 -12.87
N TYR A 113 6.78 0.63 -11.85
CA TYR A 113 5.84 0.43 -10.76
C TYR A 113 5.53 1.74 -10.04
N PHE A 114 6.55 2.54 -9.73
CA PHE A 114 6.39 3.84 -9.10
C PHE A 114 5.52 4.79 -9.93
N ALA A 115 5.77 4.87 -11.23
CA ALA A 115 4.97 5.71 -12.13
C ALA A 115 3.50 5.27 -12.16
N LEU A 116 3.27 3.95 -12.21
CA LEU A 116 1.92 3.38 -12.19
C LEU A 116 1.21 3.67 -10.85
N ASP A 117 1.88 3.47 -9.73
CA ASP A 117 1.35 3.79 -8.39
C ASP A 117 0.94 5.27 -8.29
N LYS A 118 1.80 6.19 -8.75
CA LYS A 118 1.47 7.63 -8.73
C LYS A 118 0.26 7.97 -9.61
N LEU A 119 0.09 7.29 -10.73
CA LEU A 119 -1.09 7.46 -11.58
C LEU A 119 -2.34 6.91 -10.91
N VAL A 120 -2.27 5.73 -10.32
CA VAL A 120 -3.39 5.11 -9.60
C VAL A 120 -3.77 5.94 -8.37
N ALA A 121 -2.79 6.25 -7.49
CA ALA A 121 -3.02 7.07 -6.29
C ALA A 121 -3.55 8.47 -6.65
N GLY A 122 -2.99 9.10 -7.69
CA GLY A 122 -3.48 10.38 -8.21
C GLY A 122 -4.91 10.30 -8.75
N SER A 123 -5.26 9.20 -9.42
CA SER A 123 -6.61 8.93 -9.93
C SER A 123 -7.61 8.82 -8.77
N ILE A 124 -7.28 8.00 -7.78
CA ILE A 124 -8.10 7.80 -6.57
C ILE A 124 -8.30 9.11 -5.83
N LYS A 125 -7.21 9.88 -5.61
CA LYS A 125 -7.28 11.16 -4.92
C LYS A 125 -8.14 12.20 -5.64
N GLN A 126 -8.11 12.24 -6.98
CA GLN A 126 -8.99 13.13 -7.76
C GLN A 126 -10.46 12.70 -7.67
N LEU A 127 -10.71 11.40 -7.78
CA LEU A 127 -12.07 10.84 -7.65
C LEU A 127 -12.62 11.06 -6.23
N GLN A 128 -11.79 10.87 -5.20
CA GLN A 128 -12.13 11.16 -3.81
C GLN A 128 -12.52 12.61 -3.59
N ARG A 129 -11.76 13.58 -4.12
CA ARG A 129 -12.08 15.00 -4.02
C ARG A 129 -13.42 15.33 -4.69
N THR A 130 -13.73 14.67 -5.80
CA THR A 130 -15.01 14.87 -6.49
C THR A 130 -16.16 14.31 -5.66
N LEU A 131 -16.01 13.13 -5.07
CA LEU A 131 -16.98 12.53 -4.16
C LEU A 131 -17.15 13.36 -2.88
N GLY A 132 -16.04 13.86 -2.28
CA GLY A 132 -16.06 14.72 -1.11
C GLY A 132 -16.84 16.01 -1.34
N ARG A 133 -16.66 16.68 -2.48
CA ARG A 133 -17.44 17.87 -2.83
C ARG A 133 -18.94 17.61 -2.90
N VAL A 134 -19.35 16.44 -3.42
CA VAL A 134 -20.76 16.05 -3.44
C VAL A 134 -21.27 15.83 -2.02
N THR A 135 -20.48 15.18 -1.17
CA THR A 135 -20.82 14.95 0.25
C THR A 135 -20.88 16.26 1.02
N ASP A 136 -19.90 17.16 0.81
CA ASP A 136 -19.87 18.47 1.44
C ASP A 136 -21.05 19.34 1.04
N SER A 137 -21.48 19.27 -0.23
CA SER A 137 -22.67 19.96 -0.72
C SER A 137 -23.96 19.42 -0.07
N LEU A 138 -24.04 18.11 0.16
CA LEU A 138 -25.19 17.48 0.79
C LEU A 138 -25.25 17.74 2.31
N LEU A 139 -24.09 17.65 3.00
CA LEU A 139 -23.98 17.85 4.45
C LEU A 139 -23.91 19.35 4.83
N GLY A 140 -23.46 20.21 3.91
CA GLY A 140 -23.31 21.66 4.16
C GLY A 140 -24.61 22.39 4.45
N ALA A 141 -25.74 21.79 4.11
CA ALA A 141 -27.07 22.29 4.43
C ALA A 141 -27.54 22.01 5.87
N LEU A 142 -26.80 21.18 6.64
CA LEU A 142 -27.18 20.77 8.00
C LEU A 142 -26.42 21.60 9.05
N PRO A 143 -27.10 22.31 9.96
CA PRO A 143 -26.46 23.03 11.06
C PRO A 143 -25.70 22.06 11.99
N GLY A 144 -24.44 22.39 12.34
CA GLY A 144 -23.61 21.56 13.23
C GLY A 144 -22.91 20.37 12.54
N ALA A 145 -22.93 20.28 11.20
CA ALA A 145 -22.34 19.18 10.44
C ALA A 145 -20.80 19.17 10.39
N ASP A 146 -20.10 20.20 10.92
CA ASP A 146 -18.64 20.31 10.78
C ASP A 146 -17.86 19.15 11.44
N GLY A 147 -18.33 18.68 12.60
CA GLY A 147 -17.77 17.49 13.25
C GLY A 147 -18.00 16.21 12.43
N ILE A 148 -19.18 16.08 11.84
CA ILE A 148 -19.55 14.93 10.99
C ILE A 148 -18.74 14.97 9.70
N LYS A 149 -18.53 16.12 9.08
CA LYS A 149 -17.68 16.31 7.89
C LYS A 149 -16.24 15.91 8.16
N SER A 150 -15.67 16.37 9.28
CA SER A 150 -14.30 16.04 9.68
C SER A 150 -14.11 14.53 9.86
N LEU A 151 -15.03 13.88 10.56
CA LEU A 151 -15.02 12.42 10.73
C LEU A 151 -15.20 11.68 9.39
N THR A 152 -16.10 12.17 8.53
CA THR A 152 -16.32 11.57 7.21
C THR A 152 -15.09 11.72 6.32
N ASN A 153 -14.44 12.88 6.31
CA ASN A 153 -13.23 13.10 5.54
C ASN A 153 -12.06 12.24 6.05
N MET A 154 -11.86 12.18 7.37
CA MET A 154 -10.85 11.29 7.98
C MET A 154 -11.12 9.81 7.63
N PHE A 155 -12.38 9.40 7.67
CA PHE A 155 -12.78 8.06 7.28
C PHE A 155 -12.50 7.78 5.80
N LEU A 156 -12.84 8.71 4.90
CA LEU A 156 -12.55 8.61 3.47
C LEU A 156 -11.04 8.58 3.22
N ASP A 157 -10.25 9.41 3.89
CA ASP A 157 -8.79 9.44 3.75
C ASP A 157 -8.15 8.11 4.14
N ILE A 158 -8.56 7.52 5.26
CA ILE A 158 -8.05 6.22 5.70
C ILE A 158 -8.53 5.10 4.77
N SER A 159 -9.82 5.11 4.41
CA SER A 159 -10.43 4.05 3.60
C SER A 159 -9.90 4.02 2.18
N LEU A 160 -9.70 5.21 1.59
CA LEU A 160 -9.20 5.35 0.22
C LEU A 160 -7.66 5.32 0.14
N GLY A 161 -6.97 5.46 1.29
CA GLY A 161 -5.52 5.42 1.35
C GLY A 161 -4.90 4.06 1.00
N TYR A 162 -5.71 2.99 0.91
CA TYR A 162 -5.26 1.64 0.55
C TYR A 162 -5.86 1.14 -0.78
N VAL A 163 -6.63 1.98 -1.46
CA VAL A 163 -7.28 1.59 -2.73
C VAL A 163 -6.27 1.44 -3.84
N ASP A 164 -5.27 2.31 -3.87
CA ASP A 164 -4.17 2.23 -4.82
C ASP A 164 -3.45 0.89 -4.71
N GLU A 165 -3.18 0.40 -3.49
CA GLU A 165 -2.58 -0.92 -3.28
C GLU A 165 -3.48 -2.07 -3.74
N CYS A 166 -4.79 -1.96 -3.51
CA CYS A 166 -5.75 -2.95 -4.00
C CYS A 166 -5.74 -3.01 -5.54
N CYS A 167 -5.75 -1.85 -6.20
CA CYS A 167 -5.70 -1.75 -7.66
C CYS A 167 -4.36 -2.26 -8.21
N LEU A 168 -3.25 -1.95 -7.53
CA LEU A 168 -1.93 -2.48 -7.89
C LEU A 168 -1.84 -3.99 -7.63
N GLY A 169 -2.45 -4.49 -6.56
CA GLY A 169 -2.58 -5.93 -6.30
C GLY A 169 -3.27 -6.67 -7.44
N TYR A 170 -4.27 -6.06 -8.05
CA TYR A 170 -4.94 -6.61 -9.22
C TYR A 170 -4.01 -6.78 -10.42
N THR A 171 -2.96 -5.96 -10.54
CA THR A 171 -1.96 -6.11 -11.61
C THR A 171 -1.12 -7.38 -11.46
N PHE A 172 -0.89 -7.85 -10.25
CA PHE A 172 -0.21 -9.11 -9.96
C PHE A 172 -1.15 -10.31 -10.11
N TYR A 173 -2.45 -10.10 -9.86
CA TYR A 173 -3.48 -11.12 -10.06
C TYR A 173 -3.69 -11.44 -11.54
N HIS A 174 -3.47 -10.47 -12.45
CA HIS A 174 -3.56 -10.63 -13.91
C HIS A 174 -2.21 -10.36 -14.60
N PRO A 175 -1.20 -11.25 -14.45
CA PRO A 175 0.15 -11.02 -14.97
C PRO A 175 0.21 -11.00 -16.51
N ALA A 176 -0.69 -11.68 -17.20
CA ALA A 176 -0.77 -11.70 -18.66
C ALA A 176 -1.32 -10.39 -19.28
N GLN A 177 -1.98 -9.55 -18.48
CA GLN A 177 -2.53 -8.28 -18.95
C GLN A 177 -1.51 -7.16 -18.79
N ASN A 178 -1.55 -6.13 -19.66
CA ASN A 178 -0.74 -4.92 -19.51
C ASN A 178 -0.94 -4.30 -18.11
N PRO A 179 0.15 -3.94 -17.37
CA PRO A 179 0.06 -3.39 -16.01
C PRO A 179 -0.85 -2.16 -15.88
N TYR A 180 -0.81 -1.25 -16.85
CA TYR A 180 -1.67 -0.05 -16.85
C TYR A 180 -3.14 -0.41 -17.06
N LYS A 181 -3.41 -1.40 -17.92
CA LYS A 181 -4.76 -1.90 -18.16
C LYS A 181 -5.30 -2.59 -16.91
N SER A 182 -4.53 -3.50 -16.30
CA SER A 182 -4.93 -4.16 -15.05
C SER A 182 -5.17 -3.15 -13.92
N ALA A 183 -4.34 -2.12 -13.81
CA ALA A 183 -4.53 -1.09 -12.79
C ALA A 183 -5.78 -0.25 -13.04
N ALA A 184 -6.06 0.12 -14.31
CA ALA A 184 -7.29 0.83 -14.68
C ALA A 184 -8.54 -0.01 -14.39
N ASP A 185 -8.52 -1.29 -14.74
CA ASP A 185 -9.58 -2.25 -14.41
C ASP A 185 -9.78 -2.37 -12.90
N GLY A 186 -8.67 -2.43 -12.15
CA GLY A 186 -8.67 -2.44 -10.70
C GLY A 186 -9.39 -1.24 -10.09
N VAL A 187 -9.14 -0.04 -10.62
CA VAL A 187 -9.85 1.19 -10.17
C VAL A 187 -11.34 1.09 -10.45
N ILE A 188 -11.74 0.59 -11.64
CA ILE A 188 -13.16 0.43 -11.99
C ILE A 188 -13.84 -0.58 -11.08
N ILE A 189 -13.22 -1.74 -10.85
CA ILE A 189 -13.74 -2.78 -9.95
C ILE A 189 -13.95 -2.22 -8.55
N TYR A 190 -13.01 -1.42 -8.04
CA TYR A 190 -13.17 -0.75 -6.76
C TYR A 190 -14.42 0.13 -6.74
N PHE A 191 -14.60 1.00 -7.74
CA PHE A 191 -15.73 1.91 -7.79
C PHE A 191 -17.08 1.19 -8.03
N GLN A 192 -17.10 0.04 -8.69
CA GLN A 192 -18.30 -0.79 -8.80
C GLN A 192 -18.72 -1.38 -7.45
N ASN A 193 -17.76 -1.71 -6.59
CA ASN A 193 -17.98 -2.37 -5.30
C ASN A 193 -17.76 -1.44 -4.08
N TRP A 194 -17.66 -0.12 -4.31
CA TRP A 194 -17.23 0.84 -3.31
C TRP A 194 -18.01 0.77 -1.98
N LYS A 195 -19.33 0.53 -2.02
CA LYS A 195 -20.18 0.47 -0.82
C LYS A 195 -19.78 -0.69 0.10
N THR A 196 -19.51 -1.86 -0.47
CA THR A 196 -19.09 -3.05 0.28
C THR A 196 -17.69 -2.85 0.85
N LEU A 197 -16.77 -2.39 0.02
CA LEU A 197 -15.38 -2.15 0.40
C LEU A 197 -15.27 -1.05 1.46
N LEU A 198 -16.07 0.01 1.35
CA LEU A 198 -16.11 1.11 2.31
C LEU A 198 -16.64 0.67 3.69
N LYS A 199 -17.64 -0.22 3.72
CA LYS A 199 -18.15 -0.79 4.98
C LYS A 199 -17.08 -1.59 5.73
N ASP A 200 -16.28 -2.37 5.02
CA ASP A 200 -15.17 -3.13 5.61
C ASP A 200 -14.03 -2.21 6.06
N ALA A 201 -13.76 -1.16 5.28
CA ALA A 201 -12.79 -0.13 5.64
C ALA A 201 -13.19 0.61 6.94
N ALA A 202 -14.47 0.90 7.14
CA ALA A 202 -14.98 1.57 8.34
C ALA A 202 -14.64 0.79 9.63
N LYS A 203 -14.90 -0.51 9.61
CA LYS A 203 -14.58 -1.38 10.75
C LYS A 203 -13.08 -1.42 11.02
N THR A 204 -12.28 -1.45 9.96
CA THR A 204 -10.82 -1.49 10.03
C THR A 204 -10.27 -0.17 10.59
N THR A 205 -10.81 0.99 10.17
CA THR A 205 -10.41 2.32 10.64
C THR A 205 -10.57 2.48 12.16
N GLY A 206 -11.69 2.06 12.72
CA GLY A 206 -11.90 2.10 14.17
C GLY A 206 -10.87 1.28 14.94
N MET A 207 -10.55 0.08 14.44
CA MET A 207 -9.52 -0.78 15.03
C MET A 207 -8.12 -0.14 14.96
N VAL A 208 -7.81 0.57 13.88
CA VAL A 208 -6.52 1.28 13.69
C VAL A 208 -6.33 2.37 14.73
N ILE A 209 -7.33 3.24 14.87
CA ILE A 209 -7.28 4.35 15.83
C ILE A 209 -7.10 3.80 17.24
N LEU A 210 -7.91 2.80 17.63
CA LEU A 210 -7.80 2.17 18.94
C LEU A 210 -6.42 1.54 19.15
N SER A 211 -5.91 0.79 18.17
CA SER A 211 -4.58 0.17 18.26
C SER A 211 -3.47 1.20 18.41
N PHE A 212 -3.53 2.31 17.66
CA PHE A 212 -2.55 3.39 17.76
C PHE A 212 -2.54 4.05 19.13
N VAL A 213 -3.72 4.34 19.70
CA VAL A 213 -3.85 4.89 21.06
C VAL A 213 -3.27 3.93 22.09
N VAL A 214 -3.63 2.64 22.01
CA VAL A 214 -3.13 1.62 22.94
C VAL A 214 -1.60 1.49 22.87
N VAL A 215 -1.04 1.41 21.66
CA VAL A 215 0.43 1.32 21.47
C VAL A 215 1.12 2.58 22.00
N THR A 216 0.56 3.77 21.77
CA THR A 216 1.10 5.04 22.29
C THR A 216 1.10 5.06 23.81
N LEU A 217 0.02 4.63 24.47
CA LEU A 217 -0.08 4.57 25.91
C LEU A 217 0.94 3.59 26.53
N ILE A 218 1.05 2.38 25.95
CA ILE A 218 2.04 1.39 26.40
C ILE A 218 3.47 1.94 26.23
N ALA A 219 3.79 2.53 25.08
CA ALA A 219 5.08 3.12 24.83
C ALA A 219 5.38 4.28 25.81
N PHE A 220 4.39 5.12 26.12
CA PHE A 220 4.54 6.21 27.08
C PHE A 220 4.81 5.73 28.50
N ILE A 221 4.14 4.66 28.92
CA ILE A 221 4.41 4.04 30.25
C ILE A 221 5.85 3.51 30.30
N LEU A 222 6.29 2.78 29.26
CA LEU A 222 7.62 2.19 29.20
C LEU A 222 8.72 3.26 29.14
N PHE A 223 8.63 4.19 28.19
CA PHE A 223 9.64 5.25 28.03
C PHE A 223 9.56 6.29 29.15
N GLY A 224 8.36 6.61 29.67
CA GLY A 224 8.17 7.49 30.80
C GLY A 224 8.83 6.95 32.06
N GLY A 225 8.66 5.65 32.34
CA GLY A 225 9.36 4.96 33.42
C GLY A 225 10.86 4.98 33.26
N LEU A 226 11.36 4.63 32.05
CA LEU A 226 12.80 4.62 31.75
C LEU A 226 13.42 6.02 31.89
N PHE A 227 12.81 7.04 31.32
CA PHE A 227 13.37 8.41 31.35
C PHE A 227 13.34 9.04 32.73
N ARG A 228 12.37 8.66 33.55
CA ARG A 228 12.32 9.08 34.96
C ARG A 228 13.57 8.61 35.75
N LEU A 229 14.09 7.42 35.40
CA LEU A 229 15.34 6.90 36.00
C LEU A 229 16.57 7.76 35.67
N PHE A 230 16.55 8.41 34.49
CA PHE A 230 17.63 9.28 34.02
C PHE A 230 17.41 10.78 34.31
N GLY A 231 16.33 11.13 35.02
CA GLY A 231 16.00 12.52 35.33
C GLY A 231 15.53 13.34 34.11
N TRP A 232 15.15 12.70 33.01
CA TRP A 232 14.70 13.37 31.81
C TRP A 232 13.22 13.82 31.93
N SER A 233 12.86 14.87 31.16
CA SER A 233 11.52 15.43 31.23
C SER A 233 10.46 14.46 30.65
N GLY A 234 9.27 14.46 31.26
CA GLY A 234 8.13 13.66 30.75
C GLY A 234 7.71 14.06 29.32
N PHE A 235 7.99 15.28 28.90
CA PHE A 235 7.72 15.75 27.54
C PHE A 235 8.59 14.99 26.52
N MET A 236 9.90 14.79 26.79
CA MET A 236 10.78 13.98 25.93
C MET A 236 10.31 12.53 25.84
N ALA A 237 9.89 11.95 26.98
CA ALA A 237 9.31 10.61 27.01
C ALA A 237 8.08 10.52 26.10
N PHE A 238 7.21 11.52 26.12
CA PHE A 238 6.02 11.57 25.28
C PHE A 238 6.36 11.63 23.78
N ILE A 239 7.28 12.50 23.37
CA ILE A 239 7.71 12.63 21.97
C ILE A 239 8.30 11.30 21.44
N ILE A 240 9.18 10.68 22.21
CA ILE A 240 9.80 9.41 21.81
C ILE A 240 8.78 8.29 21.74
N SER A 241 7.84 8.25 22.70
CA SER A 241 6.73 7.29 22.67
C SER A 241 5.87 7.45 21.43
N LEU A 242 5.59 8.68 21.02
CA LEU A 242 4.79 8.97 19.82
C LEU A 242 5.53 8.53 18.54
N LEU A 243 6.83 8.81 18.43
CA LEU A 243 7.66 8.37 17.30
C LEU A 243 7.73 6.85 17.22
N PHE A 244 7.94 6.20 18.35
CA PHE A 244 7.94 4.73 18.42
C PHE A 244 6.58 4.14 18.05
N ALA A 245 5.49 4.67 18.60
CA ALA A 245 4.14 4.22 18.29
C ALA A 245 3.80 4.41 16.80
N TYR A 246 4.22 5.52 16.19
CA TYR A 246 4.09 5.75 14.76
C TYR A 246 4.85 4.70 13.94
N THR A 247 6.08 4.35 14.36
CA THR A 247 6.89 3.34 13.70
C THR A 247 6.24 1.94 13.79
N VAL A 248 5.72 1.57 14.95
CA VAL A 248 4.98 0.31 15.17
C VAL A 248 3.70 0.29 14.33
N LYS A 249 2.97 1.42 14.30
CA LYS A 249 1.78 1.56 13.43
C LYS A 249 2.13 1.31 11.98
N TYR A 250 3.13 1.99 11.45
CA TYR A 250 3.58 1.83 10.06
C TYR A 250 4.00 0.39 9.74
N ALA A 251 4.69 -0.27 10.66
CA ALA A 251 5.19 -1.61 10.47
C ALA A 251 4.10 -2.68 10.49
N PHE A 252 3.26 -2.69 11.52
CA PHE A 252 2.33 -3.78 11.79
C PHE A 252 0.88 -3.41 11.56
N ILE A 253 0.42 -2.25 12.05
CA ILE A 253 -0.99 -1.85 11.92
C ILE A 253 -1.33 -1.57 10.46
N ASP A 254 -0.51 -0.76 9.76
CA ASP A 254 -0.72 -0.47 8.35
C ASP A 254 -0.56 -1.72 7.46
N SER A 255 0.33 -2.65 7.84
CA SER A 255 0.46 -3.94 7.17
C SER A 255 -0.77 -4.84 7.36
N TRP A 256 -1.36 -4.85 8.55
CA TRP A 256 -2.62 -5.54 8.82
C TRP A 256 -3.78 -4.96 8.00
N ILE A 257 -3.88 -3.62 7.96
CA ILE A 257 -4.91 -2.94 7.17
C ILE A 257 -4.77 -3.27 5.70
N LEU A 258 -3.54 -3.21 5.17
CA LEU A 258 -3.25 -3.56 3.79
C LEU A 258 -3.76 -4.97 3.46
N VAL A 259 -3.40 -5.97 4.28
CA VAL A 259 -3.86 -7.35 4.10
C VAL A 259 -5.39 -7.43 4.17
N LYS A 260 -6.01 -6.74 5.12
CA LYS A 260 -7.46 -6.75 5.31
C LYS A 260 -8.20 -6.11 4.14
N MET A 261 -7.74 -4.94 3.68
CA MET A 261 -8.33 -4.23 2.55
C MET A 261 -8.18 -5.01 1.24
N MET A 262 -6.98 -5.55 0.99
CA MET A 262 -6.76 -6.43 -0.16
C MET A 262 -7.59 -7.71 -0.08
N SER A 263 -7.80 -8.27 1.13
CA SER A 263 -8.69 -9.41 1.33
C SER A 263 -10.10 -9.12 0.85
N SER A 264 -10.68 -8.02 1.32
CA SER A 264 -12.03 -7.60 0.93
C SER A 264 -12.12 -7.32 -0.58
N TYR A 265 -11.11 -6.67 -1.13
CA TYR A 265 -11.05 -6.38 -2.56
C TYR A 265 -10.94 -7.66 -3.41
N MET A 266 -10.03 -8.57 -3.09
CA MET A 266 -9.81 -9.81 -3.84
C MET A 266 -10.98 -10.80 -3.74
N GLN A 267 -11.88 -10.64 -2.77
CA GLN A 267 -13.12 -11.42 -2.71
C GLN A 267 -14.14 -10.99 -3.77
N VAL A 268 -14.18 -9.71 -4.12
CA VAL A 268 -15.14 -9.17 -5.09
C VAL A 268 -14.55 -9.04 -6.49
N ALA A 269 -13.25 -8.82 -6.62
CA ALA A 269 -12.60 -8.52 -7.90
C ALA A 269 -12.77 -9.65 -8.95
N PRO A 270 -12.57 -10.94 -8.64
CA PRO A 270 -12.71 -12.00 -9.64
C PRO A 270 -14.14 -12.17 -10.20
N ALA A 271 -15.15 -11.81 -9.39
CA ALA A 271 -16.57 -11.94 -9.77
C ALA A 271 -17.11 -10.67 -10.47
N THR A 272 -16.34 -9.58 -10.49
CA THR A 272 -16.79 -8.29 -11.02
C THR A 272 -16.39 -8.15 -12.49
N GLN A 273 -17.37 -8.06 -13.36
CA GLN A 273 -17.12 -7.70 -14.76
C GLN A 273 -16.90 -6.20 -14.90
N VAL A 274 -15.79 -5.82 -15.55
CA VAL A 274 -15.45 -4.43 -15.80
C VAL A 274 -16.39 -3.84 -16.86
N THR A 275 -17.18 -2.83 -16.49
CA THR A 275 -18.11 -2.16 -17.41
C THR A 275 -17.43 -1.01 -18.16
N PHE A 276 -17.59 -1.00 -19.49
CA PHE A 276 -16.96 -0.01 -20.36
C PHE A 276 -17.44 1.43 -20.08
N ASP A 277 -18.68 1.57 -19.65
CA ASP A 277 -19.32 2.86 -19.32
C ASP A 277 -18.57 3.64 -18.21
N LEU A 278 -17.98 2.92 -17.27
CA LEU A 278 -17.23 3.54 -16.16
C LEU A 278 -15.87 4.11 -16.57
N TYR A 279 -15.25 3.58 -17.63
CA TYR A 279 -14.01 4.18 -18.16
C TYR A 279 -14.26 5.63 -18.62
N GLY A 280 -15.34 5.85 -19.39
CA GLY A 280 -15.73 7.20 -19.84
C GLY A 280 -16.07 8.11 -18.67
N LYS A 281 -16.89 7.65 -17.72
CA LYS A 281 -17.29 8.42 -16.54
C LYS A 281 -16.10 8.78 -15.65
N LEU A 282 -15.24 7.83 -15.32
CA LEU A 282 -14.06 8.08 -14.47
C LEU A 282 -13.02 8.95 -15.18
N SER A 283 -12.85 8.81 -16.50
CA SER A 283 -11.98 9.68 -17.30
C SER A 283 -12.47 11.13 -17.34
N GLY A 284 -13.78 11.34 -17.28
CA GLY A 284 -14.37 12.68 -17.15
C GLY A 284 -14.18 13.33 -15.78
N LEU A 285 -14.07 12.51 -14.73
CA LEU A 285 -13.91 12.95 -13.35
C LEU A 285 -12.44 13.10 -12.89
N SER A 286 -11.53 12.37 -13.52
CA SER A 286 -10.10 12.33 -13.13
C SER A 286 -9.19 12.36 -14.35
N GLY A 287 -8.42 13.46 -14.49
CA GLY A 287 -7.39 13.57 -15.52
C GLY A 287 -6.27 12.54 -15.38
N LYS A 288 -5.95 12.13 -14.15
CA LYS A 288 -4.98 11.07 -13.87
C LYS A 288 -5.50 9.69 -14.27
N PHE A 289 -6.79 9.42 -14.07
CA PHE A 289 -7.40 8.20 -14.56
C PHE A 289 -7.43 8.18 -16.10
N LYS A 290 -7.74 9.31 -16.74
CA LYS A 290 -7.66 9.46 -18.20
C LYS A 290 -6.26 9.17 -18.74
N GLU A 291 -5.21 9.65 -18.06
CA GLU A 291 -3.80 9.37 -18.39
C GLU A 291 -3.48 7.88 -18.22
N LEU A 292 -3.92 7.26 -17.12
CA LEU A 292 -3.77 5.83 -16.86
C LEU A 292 -4.42 4.99 -17.97
N PHE A 293 -5.65 5.33 -18.34
CA PHE A 293 -6.40 4.64 -19.38
C PHE A 293 -5.77 4.85 -20.77
N LYS A 294 -5.26 6.05 -21.08
CA LYS A 294 -4.52 6.31 -22.33
C LYS A 294 -3.28 5.42 -22.42
N LYS A 295 -2.46 5.35 -21.38
CA LYS A 295 -1.28 4.48 -21.34
C LYS A 295 -1.62 3.00 -21.44
N SER A 296 -2.78 2.59 -20.95
CA SER A 296 -3.26 1.20 -21.08
C SER A 296 -3.51 0.79 -22.53
N ASN A 297 -3.87 1.75 -23.39
CA ASN A 297 -4.15 1.53 -24.81
C ASN A 297 -2.90 1.70 -25.70
N GLU A 298 -1.91 2.48 -25.25
CA GLU A 298 -0.68 2.76 -26.00
C GLU A 298 0.37 1.64 -25.87
N MET A 299 0.37 0.90 -24.75
CA MET A 299 1.32 -0.19 -24.55
C MET A 299 0.82 -1.50 -25.17
N PRO A 300 1.68 -2.21 -25.92
CA PRO A 300 1.34 -3.53 -26.44
C PRO A 300 0.94 -4.48 -25.32
N GLN A 301 -0.07 -5.30 -25.56
CA GLN A 301 -0.39 -6.43 -24.65
C GLN A 301 0.83 -7.36 -24.62
N PRO A 302 1.24 -7.87 -23.45
CA PRO A 302 2.26 -8.89 -23.36
C PRO A 302 1.87 -10.06 -24.27
N ASN A 303 2.80 -10.51 -25.10
CA ASN A 303 2.50 -11.57 -26.07
C ASN A 303 2.14 -12.87 -25.31
N PRO A 304 0.95 -13.44 -25.46
CA PRO A 304 0.53 -14.62 -24.70
C PRO A 304 1.40 -15.84 -24.96
N THR A 305 2.14 -15.88 -26.09
CA THR A 305 3.08 -16.92 -26.45
C THR A 305 4.38 -16.91 -25.64
N ALA A 306 4.79 -15.78 -25.06
CA ALA A 306 5.99 -15.70 -24.24
C ALA A 306 5.78 -16.28 -22.82
N THR A 307 4.54 -16.27 -22.35
CA THR A 307 4.20 -16.78 -20.99
C THR A 307 4.04 -18.30 -20.97
N SER A 308 3.79 -18.94 -22.12
CA SER A 308 3.66 -20.39 -22.23
C SER A 308 5.01 -21.13 -22.30
N ALA A 309 6.11 -20.42 -22.60
CA ALA A 309 7.44 -21.03 -22.72
C ALA A 309 8.27 -20.94 -21.42
N ALA A 310 7.92 -20.07 -20.51
CA ALA A 310 8.47 -20.04 -19.17
C ALA A 310 7.58 -20.90 -18.25
N GLN A 311 7.74 -22.23 -18.34
CA GLN A 311 7.32 -23.12 -17.27
C GLN A 311 8.04 -22.65 -16.01
N ASP A 312 7.25 -22.04 -15.12
CA ASP A 312 7.69 -21.44 -13.85
C ASP A 312 8.42 -22.50 -13.00
N PRO A 313 9.76 -22.45 -12.84
CA PRO A 313 10.50 -23.41 -12.02
C PRO A 313 10.16 -23.30 -10.53
N LEU A 314 9.32 -22.32 -10.14
CA LEU A 314 8.91 -22.05 -8.76
C LEU A 314 7.44 -22.39 -8.48
N ARG A 315 6.72 -22.95 -9.45
CA ARG A 315 5.36 -23.42 -9.20
C ARG A 315 5.44 -24.66 -8.31
N PRO A 316 4.95 -24.65 -7.07
CA PRO A 316 4.91 -25.85 -6.25
C PRO A 316 4.08 -26.89 -6.99
N GLN A 317 4.66 -28.02 -7.33
CA GLN A 317 3.91 -29.17 -7.83
C GLN A 317 3.00 -29.62 -6.70
N ILE A 318 1.70 -29.39 -6.85
CA ILE A 318 0.68 -29.94 -5.95
C ILE A 318 0.63 -31.43 -6.24
N PRO A 319 0.99 -32.32 -5.29
CA PRO A 319 0.87 -33.75 -5.50
C PRO A 319 -0.60 -34.10 -5.67
N GLY A 320 -0.99 -34.58 -6.86
CA GLY A 320 -2.35 -35.08 -7.10
C GLY A 320 -3.11 -34.49 -8.28
N GLN A 321 -2.61 -33.46 -8.99
CA GLN A 321 -3.21 -33.08 -10.28
C GLN A 321 -2.63 -33.93 -11.42
N VAL A 322 -3.35 -34.99 -11.75
CA VAL A 322 -3.18 -35.71 -13.01
C VAL A 322 -3.55 -34.76 -14.14
N SER A 323 -2.57 -34.41 -14.98
CA SER A 323 -2.81 -33.66 -16.21
C SER A 323 -3.68 -34.49 -17.14
N THR A 324 -4.97 -34.18 -17.20
CA THR A 324 -5.83 -34.64 -18.29
C THR A 324 -5.35 -33.99 -19.59
N PRO A 325 -5.06 -34.76 -20.65
CA PRO A 325 -4.70 -34.17 -21.93
C PRO A 325 -5.89 -33.36 -22.47
N GLU A 326 -5.66 -32.07 -22.75
CA GLU A 326 -6.63 -31.25 -23.46
C GLU A 326 -6.96 -31.87 -24.81
N SER A 327 -8.20 -32.28 -24.97
CA SER A 327 -8.74 -32.69 -26.28
C SER A 327 -8.74 -31.46 -27.19
N ARG A 328 -7.86 -31.46 -28.20
CA ARG A 328 -7.85 -30.44 -29.25
C ARG A 328 -9.10 -30.57 -30.09
N PHE A 329 -10.08 -29.73 -29.83
CA PHE A 329 -11.25 -29.58 -30.66
C PHE A 329 -10.88 -28.74 -31.90
N CYS A 330 -10.94 -29.30 -33.07
CA CYS A 330 -10.78 -28.57 -34.33
C CYS A 330 -12.16 -28.10 -34.82
N PRO A 331 -12.42 -26.77 -34.85
CA PRO A 331 -13.77 -26.26 -35.21
C PRO A 331 -14.21 -26.51 -36.65
N GLN A 332 -13.32 -27.00 -37.53
CA GLN A 332 -13.60 -27.15 -38.94
C GLN A 332 -13.79 -28.59 -39.41
N CYS A 333 -13.47 -29.60 -38.62
CA CYS A 333 -13.43 -30.98 -39.13
C CYS A 333 -14.43 -31.93 -38.49
N GLY A 334 -15.15 -31.60 -37.44
CA GLY A 334 -16.20 -32.45 -36.86
C GLY A 334 -15.80 -33.89 -36.47
N MET A 335 -14.53 -34.25 -36.43
CA MET A 335 -14.04 -35.58 -36.07
C MET A 335 -13.21 -35.58 -34.79
N GLN A 336 -13.59 -36.42 -33.84
CA GLN A 336 -12.76 -36.78 -32.69
C GLN A 336 -11.67 -37.76 -33.16
N SER A 337 -10.40 -37.43 -32.90
CA SER A 337 -9.31 -38.37 -33.00
C SER A 337 -9.15 -39.10 -31.67
N THR A 338 -9.28 -40.39 -31.70
CA THR A 338 -8.98 -41.34 -30.65
C THR A 338 -7.51 -41.31 -30.23
#